data_cfc9da62b0109a65e1b54e583274a3e3
#
_entry.id   cfc9da62b0109a65e1b54e583274a3e3
#
_cell.length_a   1.000
_cell.length_b   1.000
_cell.length_c   1.000
_cell.angle_alpha   90.00
_cell.angle_beta   90.00
_cell.angle_gamma   90.00
#
_symmetry.space_group_name_H-M   'P 1'
#
loop_
_entity.id
_entity.type
_entity.pdbx_description
1 polymer ?
#
loop_
_entity_poly.entity_id
_entity_poly.type
_entity_poly.pdbx_seq_one_letter_code
_entity_poly.pdbx_strand_id
1 'polypeptide(L)' 'MKYKVVLEQQEEGGYTVYVPALPGCVSQGETTEEALSNTKEAIEVYLESLNARGLSTPKVS' A
#
# COMPACT_ATOMS: atom_id res chain seq x y z
N MET A 1 -3.78 12.14 4.11
CA MET A 1 -2.75 11.64 3.19
C MET A 1 -3.42 10.81 2.10
N LYS A 2 -3.14 11.12 0.85
CA LYS A 2 -3.78 10.43 -0.27
C LYS A 2 -2.74 9.80 -1.19
N TYR A 3 -2.89 8.52 -1.42
CA TYR A 3 -2.08 7.81 -2.40
C TYR A 3 -3.01 7.02 -3.31
N LYS A 4 -2.68 7.01 -4.57
CA LYS A 4 -3.40 6.19 -5.53
C LYS A 4 -3.00 4.74 -5.31
N VAL A 5 -3.98 3.85 -5.27
CA VAL A 5 -3.73 2.43 -5.11
C VAL A 5 -4.31 1.67 -6.29
N VAL A 6 -3.72 0.53 -6.60
CA VAL A 6 -4.21 -0.36 -7.66
C VAL A 6 -4.61 -1.66 -7.02
N LEU A 7 -5.86 -2.06 -7.22
CA LEU A 7 -6.42 -3.29 -6.67
C LEU A 7 -6.55 -4.32 -7.79
N GLU A 8 -6.02 -5.50 -7.55
CA GLU A 8 -6.10 -6.60 -8.51
C GLU A 8 -6.71 -7.84 -7.87
N GLN A 9 -7.74 -8.38 -8.51
CA GLN A 9 -8.34 -9.62 -8.07
C GLN A 9 -7.47 -10.78 -8.54
N GLN A 10 -7.21 -11.73 -7.65
CA GLN A 10 -6.38 -12.89 -7.96
C GLN A 10 -7.24 -14.09 -8.36
N GLU A 11 -6.76 -14.88 -9.32
CA GLU A 11 -7.49 -16.07 -9.77
C GLU A 11 -7.71 -17.08 -8.65
N GLU A 12 -6.76 -17.18 -7.76
CA GLU A 12 -6.82 -18.12 -6.65
C GLU A 12 -7.70 -17.64 -5.51
N GLY A 13 -8.25 -16.44 -5.63
CA GLY A 13 -9.03 -15.80 -4.60
C GLY A 13 -8.25 -14.71 -3.92
N GLY A 14 -8.98 -13.78 -3.30
CA GLY A 14 -8.37 -12.66 -2.64
C GLY A 14 -7.96 -11.54 -3.60
N TYR A 15 -7.35 -10.51 -3.05
CA TYR A 15 -6.98 -9.31 -3.77
C TYR A 15 -5.59 -8.87 -3.38
N THR A 16 -4.87 -8.31 -4.35
CA THR A 16 -3.57 -7.68 -4.11
C THR A 16 -3.71 -6.18 -4.38
N VAL A 17 -3.11 -5.37 -3.53
CA VAL A 17 -3.12 -3.91 -3.69
C VAL A 17 -1.69 -3.42 -3.68
N TYR A 18 -1.37 -2.53 -4.62
CA TYR A 18 -0.06 -1.90 -4.58
C TYR A 18 -0.20 -0.40 -4.74
N VAL A 19 0.81 0.32 -4.28
CA VAL A 19 0.83 1.78 -4.28
C VAL A 19 1.94 2.24 -5.22
N PRO A 20 1.60 2.72 -6.43
CA PRO A 20 2.62 3.11 -7.41
C PRO A 20 3.61 4.16 -6.91
N ALA A 21 3.16 5.10 -6.08
CA ALA A 21 4.03 6.14 -5.54
C ALA A 21 5.03 5.63 -4.51
N LEU A 22 4.82 4.42 -3.99
CA LEU A 22 5.66 3.85 -2.94
C LEU A 22 6.21 2.50 -3.42
N PRO A 23 7.35 2.49 -4.12
CA PRO A 23 7.92 1.26 -4.65
C PRO A 23 8.08 0.17 -3.59
N GLY A 24 7.56 -1.00 -3.88
CA GLY A 24 7.60 -2.12 -2.94
C GLY A 24 6.49 -2.14 -1.91
N CYS A 25 5.62 -1.13 -1.90
CA CYS A 25 4.49 -1.10 -0.97
C CYS A 25 3.34 -1.91 -1.56
N VAL A 26 3.22 -3.16 -1.13
CA VAL A 26 2.23 -4.10 -1.62
C VAL A 26 1.52 -4.72 -0.43
N SER A 27 0.23 -4.95 -0.57
CA SER A 27 -0.56 -5.61 0.47
C SER A 27 -1.57 -6.55 -0.18
N GLN A 28 -2.26 -7.33 0.63
CA GLN A 28 -3.26 -8.27 0.13
C GLN A 28 -4.32 -8.54 1.19
N GLY A 29 -5.43 -9.12 0.77
CA GLY A 29 -6.51 -9.49 1.66
C GLY A 29 -7.51 -10.38 0.94
N GLU A 30 -8.38 -11.02 1.72
CA GLU A 30 -9.41 -11.92 1.16
C GLU A 30 -10.53 -11.14 0.49
N THR A 31 -10.80 -9.94 0.97
CA THR A 31 -11.84 -9.06 0.42
C THR A 31 -11.22 -7.72 0.05
N THR A 32 -11.95 -6.92 -0.72
CA THR A 32 -11.49 -5.59 -1.07
C THR A 32 -11.31 -4.73 0.17
N GLU A 33 -12.23 -4.82 1.12
CA GLU A 33 -12.15 -4.05 2.36
C GLU A 33 -10.92 -4.42 3.18
N GLU A 34 -10.66 -5.72 3.31
CA GLU A 34 -9.50 -6.21 4.03
C GLU A 34 -8.21 -5.78 3.35
N ALA A 35 -8.15 -5.95 2.01
CA ALA A 35 -6.97 -5.58 1.25
C ALA A 35 -6.66 -4.08 1.38
N LEU A 36 -7.70 -3.24 1.31
CA LEU A 36 -7.51 -1.80 1.44
C LEU A 36 -7.12 -1.39 2.86
N SER A 37 -7.70 -2.05 3.86
CA SER A 37 -7.34 -1.80 5.25
C SER A 37 -5.86 -2.16 5.50
N ASN A 38 -5.44 -3.30 4.98
CA ASN A 38 -4.06 -3.74 5.12
C ASN A 38 -3.11 -2.80 4.38
N THR A 39 -3.55 -2.27 3.23
CA THR A 39 -2.76 -1.30 2.46
C THR A 39 -2.55 -0.02 3.26
N LYS A 40 -3.56 0.44 3.96
CA LYS A 40 -3.45 1.64 4.78
C LYS A 40 -2.35 1.46 5.83
N GLU A 41 -2.34 0.33 6.50
CA GLU A 41 -1.31 0.04 7.48
C GLU A 41 0.07 -0.08 6.84
N ALA A 42 0.13 -0.70 5.66
CA ALA A 42 1.39 -0.84 4.93
C ALA A 42 1.96 0.52 4.54
N ILE A 43 1.11 1.44 4.12
CA ILE A 43 1.54 2.80 3.80
C ILE A 43 2.11 3.50 5.03
N GLU A 44 1.43 3.38 6.15
CA GLU A 44 1.89 4.00 7.39
C GLU A 44 3.26 3.48 7.80
N VAL A 45 3.44 2.17 7.75
CA VAL A 45 4.73 1.55 8.10
C VAL A 45 5.81 1.96 7.10
N TYR A 46 5.48 2.00 5.82
CA TYR A 46 6.41 2.41 4.78
C TYR A 46 6.92 3.83 5.02
N LEU A 47 6.00 4.76 5.29
CA LEU A 47 6.35 6.15 5.54
C LEU A 47 7.15 6.32 6.82
N GLU A 48 6.82 5.58 7.86
CA GLU A 48 7.59 5.59 9.10
C GLU A 48 9.02 5.11 8.87
N SER A 49 9.17 4.07 8.05
CA SER A 49 10.49 3.52 7.72
C SER A 49 11.33 4.55 6.96
N LEU A 50 10.73 5.25 6.00
CA LEU A 50 11.43 6.30 5.27
C LEU A 50 11.88 7.42 6.21
N ASN A 51 10.98 7.84 7.08
CA ASN A 51 11.25 8.91 8.03
C ASN A 51 12.36 8.52 9.00
N ALA A 52 12.33 7.29 9.49
CA ALA A 52 13.36 6.78 10.39
C ALA A 52 14.75 6.74 9.76
N ARG A 53 14.80 6.57 8.42
CA ARG A 53 16.05 6.56 7.69
C ARG A 53 16.45 7.93 7.16
N GLY A 54 15.66 8.95 7.46
CA GLY A 54 15.92 10.31 7.01
C GLY A 54 15.64 10.54 5.53
N LEU A 55 14.85 9.69 4.91
CA LEU A 55 14.49 9.81 3.50
C LEU A 55 13.24 10.65 3.33
N SER A 56 13.15 11.32 2.17
CA SER A 56 12.00 12.15 1.87
C SER A 56 10.75 11.30 1.62
N THR A 57 9.60 11.82 2.04
CA THR A 57 8.32 11.19 1.75
C THR A 57 7.99 11.40 0.27
N PRO A 58 7.59 10.34 -0.45
CA PRO A 58 7.17 10.48 -1.85
C PRO A 58 5.95 11.38 -1.97
N LYS A 59 5.82 12.02 -3.13
CA LYS A 59 4.68 12.87 -3.38
C LYS A 59 3.40 12.06 -3.46
N VAL A 60 2.32 12.66 -2.97
CA VAL A 60 0.98 12.08 -3.07
C VAL A 60 0.52 12.13 -4.52
N SER A 61 -0.14 11.09 -4.98
CA SER A 61 -0.69 11.01 -6.34
C SER A 61 -1.94 11.84 -6.49
#